data_cabbfcff144e091e008f77fb764bba81
#
_entry.id   cabbfcff144e091e008f77fb764bba81
#
_cell.length_a   1.000
_cell.length_b   1.000
_cell.length_c   1.000
_cell.angle_alpha   90.00
_cell.angle_beta   90.00
_cell.angle_gamma   90.00
#
_symmetry.space_group_name_H-M   'P 1'
#
loop_
_entity.id
_entity.type
_entity.pdbx_description
1 polymer ?
#
loop_
_entity_poly.entity_id
_entity_poly.type
_entity_poly.pdbx_seq_one_letter_code
_entity_poly.pdbx_strand_id
1 'polypeptide(L)'
;EEADAAKACVGYLPEQPPLYPDMTVEEYLLFAAELKGVKRADRKEQVRKAAHRTGLDNVMPRLIRSLSKGYRQRVGIAQALLGSPKLIILDEPTVGLDPAQVVEIRKLIRELGKAHTVILSSHILSEVQAVCQQVLILSKGKLAASGTLEELTAGDRSLEEVFMELTGGNAEEETGEEEAE
;
A
#
# COMPACT_ATOMS: atom_id res chain seq x y z
N GLU A 1 24.81 7.79 -1.52
CA GLU A 1 25.06 6.37 -1.94
C GLU A 1 24.20 5.38 -1.13
N GLU A 2 24.24 5.38 0.23
CA GLU A 2 23.41 4.46 1.03
C GLU A 2 21.91 4.73 0.90
N ALA A 3 21.49 6.00 0.87
CA ALA A 3 20.09 6.38 0.70
C ALA A 3 19.52 5.97 -0.66
N ASP A 4 20.32 6.03 -1.71
CA ASP A 4 19.87 5.66 -3.06
C ASP A 4 19.80 4.13 -3.21
N ALA A 5 20.73 3.41 -2.60
CA ALA A 5 20.67 1.95 -2.51
C ALA A 5 19.44 1.47 -1.72
N ALA A 6 19.10 2.13 -0.60
CA ALA A 6 17.91 1.85 0.16
C ALA A 6 16.63 2.11 -0.65
N LYS A 7 16.53 3.27 -1.34
CA LYS A 7 15.40 3.60 -2.22
C LYS A 7 15.21 2.60 -3.36
N ALA A 8 16.29 2.07 -3.91
CA ALA A 8 16.23 1.05 -4.94
C ALA A 8 15.60 -0.27 -4.46
N CYS A 9 15.68 -0.55 -3.15
CA CYS A 9 15.09 -1.75 -2.54
C CYS A 9 13.62 -1.59 -2.16
N VAL A 10 13.04 -0.37 -2.27
CA VAL A 10 11.68 -0.05 -1.83
C VAL A 10 10.78 0.24 -3.02
N GLY A 11 9.63 -0.43 -3.07
CA GLY A 11 8.49 -0.04 -3.88
C GLY A 11 7.49 0.73 -3.02
N TYR A 12 6.98 1.86 -3.49
CA TYR A 12 6.03 2.67 -2.74
C TYR A 12 4.82 3.05 -3.57
N LEU A 13 3.65 2.83 -2.99
CA LEU A 13 2.37 3.31 -3.46
C LEU A 13 1.81 4.28 -2.43
N PRO A 14 1.78 5.59 -2.70
CA PRO A 14 1.05 6.53 -1.86
C PRO A 14 -0.47 6.38 -2.03
N GLU A 15 -1.25 6.88 -1.08
CA GLU A 15 -2.72 6.89 -1.12
C GLU A 15 -3.26 7.40 -2.46
N GLN A 16 -2.66 8.47 -2.99
CA GLN A 16 -2.95 9.00 -4.32
C GLN A 16 -1.76 8.73 -5.25
N PRO A 17 -1.82 7.69 -6.10
CA PRO A 17 -0.74 7.37 -7.01
C PRO A 17 -0.43 8.54 -7.96
N PRO A 18 0.85 8.96 -8.09
CA PRO A 18 1.27 10.07 -8.95
C PRO A 18 1.28 9.65 -10.43
N LEU A 19 0.11 9.36 -10.98
CA LEU A 19 -0.05 8.88 -12.34
C LEU A 19 -0.09 10.05 -13.33
N TYR A 20 0.39 9.82 -14.55
CA TYR A 20 0.31 10.77 -15.66
C TYR A 20 -0.93 10.47 -16.52
N PRO A 21 -2.02 11.25 -16.41
CA PRO A 21 -3.31 10.93 -17.04
C PRO A 21 -3.27 10.79 -18.56
N ASP A 22 -2.38 11.53 -19.21
CA ASP A 22 -2.24 11.59 -20.68
C ASP A 22 -1.29 10.53 -21.26
N MET A 23 -0.67 9.73 -20.41
CA MET A 23 0.09 8.53 -20.82
C MET A 23 -0.83 7.31 -20.88
N THR A 24 -0.50 6.37 -21.76
CA THR A 24 -1.01 5.01 -21.66
C THR A 24 -0.40 4.29 -20.46
N VAL A 25 -1.02 3.19 -20.02
CA VAL A 25 -0.47 2.37 -18.93
C VAL A 25 0.94 1.88 -19.27
N GLU A 26 1.16 1.43 -20.52
CA GLU A 26 2.46 0.94 -20.97
C GLU A 26 3.52 2.05 -20.95
N GLU A 27 3.22 3.22 -21.52
CA GLU A 27 4.14 4.36 -21.53
C GLU A 27 4.53 4.79 -20.12
N TYR A 28 3.55 4.89 -19.22
CA TYR A 28 3.80 5.25 -17.82
C TYR A 28 4.67 4.23 -17.11
N LEU A 29 4.38 2.93 -17.24
CA LEU A 29 5.17 1.90 -16.58
C LEU A 29 6.60 1.81 -17.14
N LEU A 30 6.80 2.01 -18.45
CA LEU A 30 8.13 2.10 -19.06
C LEU A 30 8.90 3.31 -18.53
N PHE A 31 8.26 4.46 -18.42
CA PHE A 31 8.83 5.67 -17.83
C PHE A 31 9.21 5.46 -16.36
N ALA A 32 8.31 4.88 -15.56
CA ALA A 32 8.58 4.56 -14.16
C ALA A 32 9.74 3.56 -14.00
N ALA A 33 9.85 2.56 -14.89
CA ALA A 33 10.96 1.62 -14.90
C ALA A 33 12.30 2.33 -15.19
N GLU A 34 12.29 3.32 -16.08
CA GLU A 34 13.46 4.14 -16.34
C GLU A 34 13.90 4.95 -15.14
N LEU A 35 12.96 5.65 -14.49
CA LEU A 35 13.23 6.43 -13.28
C LEU A 35 13.78 5.58 -12.13
N LYS A 36 13.34 4.31 -12.04
CA LYS A 36 13.86 3.33 -11.06
C LYS A 36 15.20 2.71 -11.44
N GLY A 37 15.82 3.15 -12.53
CA GLY A 37 17.14 2.68 -12.96
C GLY A 37 17.12 1.27 -13.56
N VAL A 38 15.96 0.74 -13.97
CA VAL A 38 15.89 -0.55 -14.66
C VAL A 38 16.64 -0.45 -15.98
N LYS A 39 17.54 -1.39 -16.23
CA LYS A 39 18.32 -1.42 -17.46
C LYS A 39 17.42 -1.47 -18.69
N ARG A 40 17.73 -0.71 -19.73
CA ARG A 40 16.92 -0.59 -20.94
C ARG A 40 16.52 -1.93 -21.56
N ALA A 41 17.42 -2.90 -21.53
CA ALA A 41 17.17 -4.25 -22.04
C ALA A 41 16.06 -4.98 -21.26
N ASP A 42 15.92 -4.71 -19.95
CA ASP A 42 15.02 -5.44 -19.05
C ASP A 42 13.68 -4.75 -18.84
N ARG A 43 13.55 -3.46 -19.22
CA ARG A 43 12.34 -2.63 -18.92
C ARG A 43 11.06 -3.26 -19.42
N LYS A 44 11.01 -3.66 -20.71
CA LYS A 44 9.81 -4.25 -21.31
C LYS A 44 9.37 -5.52 -20.59
N GLU A 45 10.31 -6.37 -20.24
CA GLU A 45 10.02 -7.63 -19.56
C GLU A 45 9.54 -7.38 -18.12
N GLN A 46 10.18 -6.47 -17.39
CA GLN A 46 9.72 -6.11 -16.05
C GLN A 46 8.34 -5.46 -16.05
N VAL A 47 8.08 -4.55 -16.99
CA VAL A 47 6.76 -3.92 -17.17
C VAL A 47 5.69 -4.97 -17.46
N ARG A 48 5.96 -5.90 -18.40
CA ARG A 48 5.04 -6.99 -18.72
C ARG A 48 4.73 -7.86 -17.50
N LYS A 49 5.75 -8.25 -16.73
CA LYS A 49 5.58 -9.03 -15.49
C LYS A 49 4.76 -8.28 -14.43
N ALA A 50 5.07 -7.00 -14.22
CA ALA A 50 4.33 -6.15 -13.26
C ALA A 50 2.87 -6.00 -13.68
N ALA A 51 2.61 -5.70 -14.96
CA ALA A 51 1.27 -5.57 -15.50
C ALA A 51 0.46 -6.86 -15.36
N HIS A 52 1.06 -8.01 -15.68
CA HIS A 52 0.42 -9.31 -15.54
C HIS A 52 0.05 -9.62 -14.09
N ARG A 53 0.99 -9.42 -13.15
CA ARG A 53 0.74 -9.65 -11.71
C ARG A 53 -0.37 -8.77 -11.15
N THR A 54 -0.57 -7.58 -11.70
CA THR A 54 -1.58 -6.62 -11.24
C THR A 54 -2.87 -6.64 -12.08
N GLY A 55 -2.98 -7.54 -13.07
CA GLY A 55 -4.17 -7.70 -13.91
C GLY A 55 -4.41 -6.52 -14.87
N LEU A 56 -3.35 -5.95 -15.43
CA LEU A 56 -3.39 -4.80 -16.33
C LEU A 56 -3.28 -5.17 -17.82
N ASP A 57 -3.09 -6.46 -18.16
CA ASP A 57 -2.80 -6.92 -19.53
C ASP A 57 -3.77 -6.33 -20.58
N ASN A 58 -5.06 -6.29 -20.25
CA ASN A 58 -6.11 -5.83 -21.17
C ASN A 58 -6.21 -4.30 -21.29
N VAL A 59 -5.52 -3.54 -20.46
CA VAL A 59 -5.62 -2.07 -20.41
C VAL A 59 -4.30 -1.37 -20.71
N MET A 60 -3.24 -2.11 -21.02
CA MET A 60 -1.92 -1.56 -21.32
C MET A 60 -1.92 -0.43 -22.36
N PRO A 61 -2.68 -0.52 -23.49
CA PRO A 61 -2.72 0.55 -24.51
C PRO A 61 -3.69 1.69 -24.16
N ARG A 62 -4.41 1.62 -23.03
CA ARG A 62 -5.41 2.64 -22.66
C ARG A 62 -4.76 3.81 -21.93
N LEU A 63 -5.27 5.02 -22.17
CA LEU A 63 -4.90 6.21 -21.40
C LEU A 63 -5.31 6.06 -19.93
N ILE A 64 -4.43 6.46 -19.02
CA ILE A 64 -4.66 6.37 -17.57
C ILE A 64 -5.89 7.14 -17.14
N ARG A 65 -6.18 8.32 -17.75
CA ARG A 65 -7.39 9.10 -17.48
C ARG A 65 -8.70 8.36 -17.76
N SER A 66 -8.68 7.38 -18.66
CA SER A 66 -9.88 6.60 -19.02
C SER A 66 -10.11 5.38 -18.12
N LEU A 67 -9.23 5.13 -17.14
CA LEU A 67 -9.33 4.01 -16.25
C LEU A 67 -10.22 4.30 -15.05
N SER A 68 -10.89 3.25 -14.52
CA SER A 68 -11.55 3.31 -13.22
C SER A 68 -10.53 3.54 -12.09
N LYS A 69 -11.00 3.95 -10.91
CA LYS A 69 -10.15 4.13 -9.72
C LYS A 69 -9.37 2.84 -9.41
N GLY A 70 -10.03 1.68 -9.43
CA GLY A 70 -9.39 0.39 -9.16
C GLY A 70 -8.29 0.04 -10.16
N TYR A 71 -8.49 0.33 -11.46
CA TYR A 71 -7.42 0.15 -12.43
C TYR A 71 -6.26 1.12 -12.21
N ARG A 72 -6.52 2.39 -11.88
CA ARG A 72 -5.45 3.34 -11.52
C ARG A 72 -4.67 2.88 -10.29
N GLN A 73 -5.35 2.34 -9.29
CA GLN A 73 -4.69 1.75 -8.12
C GLN A 73 -3.76 0.59 -8.50
N ARG A 74 -4.22 -0.31 -9.38
CA ARG A 74 -3.39 -1.41 -9.92
C ARG A 74 -2.18 -0.91 -10.71
N VAL A 75 -2.31 0.19 -11.47
CA VAL A 75 -1.16 0.83 -12.14
C VAL A 75 -0.15 1.34 -11.12
N GLY A 76 -0.60 1.96 -10.03
CA GLY A 76 0.26 2.39 -8.93
C GLY A 76 0.97 1.22 -8.24
N ILE A 77 0.27 0.10 -8.01
CA ILE A 77 0.89 -1.12 -7.47
C ILE A 77 1.91 -1.69 -8.47
N ALA A 78 1.58 -1.75 -9.76
CA ALA A 78 2.51 -2.21 -10.80
C ALA A 78 3.80 -1.37 -10.83
N GLN A 79 3.66 -0.04 -10.73
CA GLN A 79 4.79 0.89 -10.62
C GLN A 79 5.65 0.60 -9.37
N ALA A 80 5.01 0.27 -8.23
CA ALA A 80 5.74 -0.09 -7.02
C ALA A 80 6.57 -1.39 -7.18
N LEU A 81 6.14 -2.32 -8.03
CA LEU A 81 6.84 -3.59 -8.30
C LEU A 81 8.08 -3.46 -9.22
N LEU A 82 8.21 -2.36 -9.96
CA LEU A 82 9.33 -2.17 -10.87
C LEU A 82 10.65 -2.07 -10.11
N GLY A 83 11.72 -2.59 -10.70
CA GLY A 83 13.03 -2.68 -10.06
C GLY A 83 13.17 -3.87 -9.10
N SER A 84 12.16 -4.74 -8.99
CA SER A 84 12.17 -5.92 -8.12
C SER A 84 12.49 -5.60 -6.65
N PRO A 85 11.72 -4.72 -6.00
CA PRO A 85 11.96 -4.28 -4.63
C PRO A 85 11.88 -5.44 -3.64
N LYS A 86 12.65 -5.38 -2.56
CA LYS A 86 12.55 -6.33 -1.43
C LYS A 86 11.39 -5.96 -0.51
N LEU A 87 11.14 -4.66 -0.34
CA LEU A 87 10.09 -4.08 0.49
C LEU A 87 9.09 -3.34 -0.39
N ILE A 88 7.80 -3.57 -0.17
CA ILE A 88 6.70 -2.84 -0.81
C ILE A 88 5.92 -2.13 0.30
N ILE A 89 5.75 -0.83 0.17
CA ILE A 89 4.92 -0.02 1.07
C ILE A 89 3.68 0.40 0.31
N LEU A 90 2.51 0.08 0.84
CA LEU A 90 1.20 0.40 0.27
C LEU A 90 0.43 1.28 1.26
N ASP A 91 0.23 2.53 0.89
CA ASP A 91 -0.48 3.50 1.72
C ASP A 91 -1.95 3.55 1.31
N GLU A 92 -2.85 3.12 2.20
CA GLU A 92 -4.30 3.07 2.01
C GLU A 92 -4.72 2.47 0.64
N PRO A 93 -4.25 1.27 0.24
CA PRO A 93 -4.38 0.78 -1.14
C PRO A 93 -5.81 0.46 -1.58
N THR A 94 -6.77 0.44 -0.66
CA THR A 94 -8.18 0.09 -0.91
C THR A 94 -9.14 1.26 -0.77
N VAL A 95 -8.65 2.43 -0.34
CA VAL A 95 -9.48 3.63 -0.11
C VAL A 95 -10.27 4.03 -1.35
N GLY A 96 -11.61 4.10 -1.16
CA GLY A 96 -12.56 4.54 -2.19
C GLY A 96 -12.70 3.58 -3.36
N LEU A 97 -12.38 2.32 -3.18
CA LEU A 97 -12.71 1.23 -4.09
C LEU A 97 -14.07 0.62 -3.72
N ASP A 98 -14.77 0.05 -4.70
CA ASP A 98 -15.96 -0.75 -4.42
C ASP A 98 -15.61 -2.10 -3.78
N PRO A 99 -16.58 -2.78 -3.11
CA PRO A 99 -16.30 -4.02 -2.40
C PRO A 99 -15.66 -5.14 -3.25
N ALA A 100 -16.03 -5.24 -4.53
CA ALA A 100 -15.45 -6.26 -5.40
C ALA A 100 -13.97 -5.96 -5.69
N GLN A 101 -13.65 -4.70 -5.96
CA GLN A 101 -12.28 -4.25 -6.16
C GLN A 101 -11.42 -4.41 -4.90
N VAL A 102 -11.97 -4.14 -3.71
CA VAL A 102 -11.30 -4.37 -2.42
C VAL A 102 -10.87 -5.84 -2.28
N VAL A 103 -11.78 -6.79 -2.57
CA VAL A 103 -11.46 -8.22 -2.52
C VAL A 103 -10.32 -8.57 -3.47
N GLU A 104 -10.32 -8.02 -4.67
CA GLU A 104 -9.26 -8.27 -5.66
C GLU A 104 -7.91 -7.68 -5.24
N ILE A 105 -7.89 -6.45 -4.69
CA ILE A 105 -6.65 -5.84 -4.18
C ILE A 105 -6.12 -6.61 -2.97
N ARG A 106 -6.97 -7.05 -2.05
CA ARG A 106 -6.56 -7.91 -0.91
C ARG A 106 -5.91 -9.22 -1.40
N LYS A 107 -6.49 -9.86 -2.42
CA LYS A 107 -5.90 -11.05 -3.03
C LYS A 107 -4.53 -10.75 -3.63
N LEU A 108 -4.40 -9.65 -4.36
CA LEU A 108 -3.14 -9.20 -4.93
C LEU A 108 -2.08 -8.96 -3.84
N ILE A 109 -2.42 -8.26 -2.75
CA ILE A 109 -1.50 -7.99 -1.63
C ILE A 109 -1.00 -9.31 -1.01
N ARG A 110 -1.88 -10.28 -0.77
CA ARG A 110 -1.48 -11.60 -0.27
C ARG A 110 -0.51 -12.31 -1.20
N GLU A 111 -0.74 -12.26 -2.51
CA GLU A 111 0.17 -12.85 -3.51
C GLU A 111 1.53 -12.15 -3.54
N LEU A 112 1.55 -10.82 -3.37
CA LEU A 112 2.80 -10.05 -3.27
C LEU A 112 3.58 -10.43 -2.01
N GLY A 113 2.90 -10.65 -0.88
CA GLY A 113 3.52 -11.04 0.39
C GLY A 113 4.23 -12.39 0.37
N LYS A 114 3.98 -13.24 -0.64
CA LYS A 114 4.72 -14.51 -0.82
C LYS A 114 6.16 -14.32 -1.28
N ALA A 115 6.46 -13.19 -1.95
CA ALA A 115 7.75 -12.93 -2.56
C ALA A 115 8.44 -11.65 -2.07
N HIS A 116 7.70 -10.80 -1.38
CA HIS A 116 8.18 -9.50 -0.90
C HIS A 116 7.76 -9.31 0.56
N THR A 117 8.52 -8.51 1.31
CA THR A 117 7.99 -7.92 2.55
C THR A 117 7.02 -6.81 2.14
N VAL A 118 5.78 -6.86 2.66
CA VAL A 118 4.77 -5.83 2.38
C VAL A 118 4.41 -5.12 3.67
N ILE A 119 4.52 -3.80 3.68
CA ILE A 119 3.97 -2.92 4.72
C ILE A 119 2.71 -2.28 4.14
N LEU A 120 1.62 -2.40 4.87
CA LEU A 120 0.31 -1.84 4.52
C LEU A 120 -0.13 -0.85 5.59
N SER A 121 -0.44 0.38 5.23
CA SER A 121 -1.21 1.27 6.10
C SER A 121 -2.70 1.13 5.79
N SER A 122 -3.54 1.11 6.80
CA SER A 122 -4.99 1.19 6.65
C SER A 122 -5.64 1.64 7.96
N HIS A 123 -6.71 2.44 7.84
CA HIS A 123 -7.60 2.78 8.94
C HIS A 123 -8.79 1.81 9.03
N ILE A 124 -8.92 0.86 8.11
CA ILE A 124 -10.00 -0.14 8.06
C ILE A 124 -9.49 -1.44 8.69
N LEU A 125 -9.82 -1.65 9.97
CA LEU A 125 -9.30 -2.78 10.75
C LEU A 125 -9.65 -4.15 10.16
N SER A 126 -10.84 -4.29 9.57
CA SER A 126 -11.24 -5.53 8.87
C SER A 126 -10.37 -5.86 7.64
N GLU A 127 -9.72 -4.86 7.04
CA GLU A 127 -8.75 -5.09 5.97
C GLU A 127 -7.42 -5.58 6.51
N VAL A 128 -6.97 -4.96 7.62
CA VAL A 128 -5.76 -5.39 8.33
C VAL A 128 -5.88 -6.85 8.74
N GLN A 129 -7.00 -7.22 9.38
CA GLN A 129 -7.27 -8.61 9.77
C GLN A 129 -7.29 -9.57 8.58
N ALA A 130 -7.77 -9.11 7.43
CA ALA A 130 -7.88 -9.97 6.24
C ALA A 130 -6.54 -10.29 5.57
N VAL A 131 -5.52 -9.42 5.67
CA VAL A 131 -4.28 -9.56 4.86
C VAL A 131 -3.00 -9.54 5.66
N CYS A 132 -2.97 -8.98 6.88
CA CYS A 132 -1.76 -8.82 7.68
C CYS A 132 -1.50 -10.04 8.55
N GLN A 133 -0.23 -10.37 8.76
CA GLN A 133 0.24 -11.38 9.70
C GLN A 133 0.70 -10.73 11.01
N GLN A 134 1.28 -9.54 10.91
CA GLN A 134 1.72 -8.72 12.03
C GLN A 134 1.09 -7.33 11.92
N VAL A 135 0.79 -6.73 13.04
CA VAL A 135 0.16 -5.41 13.16
C VAL A 135 1.01 -4.51 14.05
N LEU A 136 1.14 -3.27 13.63
CA LEU A 136 1.72 -2.18 14.40
C LEU A 136 0.65 -1.13 14.62
N ILE A 137 0.30 -0.84 15.87
CA ILE A 137 -0.67 0.22 16.21
C ILE A 137 0.13 1.46 16.59
N LEU A 138 -0.13 2.54 15.86
CA LEU A 138 0.47 3.85 16.10
C LEU A 138 -0.58 4.78 16.71
N SER A 139 -0.20 5.49 17.77
CA SER A 139 -1.03 6.53 18.40
C SER A 139 -0.16 7.74 18.75
N LYS A 140 -0.61 8.95 18.38
CA LYS A 140 0.10 10.22 18.62
C LYS A 140 1.59 10.16 18.22
N GLY A 141 1.89 9.55 17.07
CA GLY A 141 3.26 9.41 16.55
C GLY A 141 4.15 8.41 17.29
N LYS A 142 3.61 7.60 18.21
CA LYS A 142 4.33 6.58 18.96
C LYS A 142 3.79 5.20 18.65
N LEU A 143 4.64 4.18 18.75
CA LEU A 143 4.23 2.78 18.68
C LEU A 143 3.50 2.41 19.99
N ALA A 144 2.19 2.20 19.90
CA ALA A 144 1.34 1.83 21.03
C ALA A 144 1.34 0.31 21.27
N ALA A 145 1.31 -0.49 20.20
CA ALA A 145 1.42 -1.95 20.29
C ALA A 145 1.99 -2.54 19.01
N SER A 146 2.57 -3.75 19.13
CA SER A 146 3.01 -4.55 17.97
C SER A 146 2.89 -6.03 18.30
N GLY A 147 2.47 -6.85 17.34
CA GLY A 147 2.35 -8.30 17.50
C GLY A 147 1.61 -8.95 16.35
N THR A 148 1.42 -10.25 16.44
CA THR A 148 0.50 -10.97 15.54
C THR A 148 -0.95 -10.61 15.88
N LEU A 149 -1.87 -10.87 14.95
CA LEU A 149 -3.28 -10.68 15.22
C LEU A 149 -3.74 -11.51 16.44
N GLU A 150 -3.28 -12.75 16.54
CA GLU A 150 -3.61 -13.65 17.66
C GLU A 150 -3.12 -13.10 19.01
N GLU A 151 -1.91 -12.55 19.05
CA GLU A 151 -1.34 -11.93 20.27
C GLU A 151 -2.12 -10.69 20.68
N LEU A 152 -2.48 -9.83 19.72
CA LEU A 152 -3.20 -8.57 19.99
C LEU A 152 -4.65 -8.79 20.37
N THR A 153 -5.32 -9.84 19.82
CA THR A 153 -6.72 -10.17 20.09
C THR A 153 -6.86 -11.27 21.15
N ALA A 154 -5.83 -11.56 21.95
CA ALA A 154 -5.89 -12.55 23.01
C ALA A 154 -6.99 -12.21 24.03
N GLY A 155 -7.75 -13.24 24.49
CA GLY A 155 -8.85 -13.09 25.46
C GLY A 155 -10.19 -12.67 24.85
N ASP A 156 -10.50 -13.13 23.61
CA ASP A 156 -11.75 -12.90 22.89
C ASP A 156 -12.05 -11.42 22.56
N ARG A 157 -11.02 -10.56 22.58
CA ARG A 157 -11.16 -9.14 22.18
C ARG A 157 -11.03 -8.99 20.67
N SER A 158 -11.83 -8.09 20.11
CA SER A 158 -11.68 -7.68 18.71
C SER A 158 -10.48 -6.74 18.51
N LEU A 159 -9.94 -6.66 17.30
CA LEU A 159 -8.88 -5.69 16.99
C LEU A 159 -9.37 -4.24 17.16
N GLU A 160 -10.67 -4.00 16.92
CA GLU A 160 -11.34 -2.73 17.13
C GLU A 160 -11.31 -2.31 18.61
N GLU A 161 -11.62 -3.22 19.53
CA GLU A 161 -11.57 -2.97 20.98
C GLU A 161 -10.14 -2.65 21.44
N VAL A 162 -9.17 -3.45 20.98
CA VAL A 162 -7.74 -3.19 21.26
C VAL A 162 -7.29 -1.84 20.73
N PHE A 163 -7.69 -1.51 19.49
CA PHE A 163 -7.37 -0.22 18.89
C PHE A 163 -7.98 0.95 19.68
N MET A 164 -9.25 0.86 20.05
CA MET A 164 -9.94 1.91 20.83
C MET A 164 -9.33 2.07 22.23
N GLU A 165 -8.99 0.98 22.91
CA GLU A 165 -8.31 1.03 24.21
C GLU A 165 -6.95 1.76 24.12
N LEU A 166 -6.15 1.45 23.09
CA LEU A 166 -4.81 2.02 22.93
C LEU A 166 -4.81 3.46 22.36
N THR A 167 -5.90 3.88 21.71
CA THR A 167 -5.98 5.19 21.06
C THR A 167 -7.04 6.11 21.70
N GLY A 168 -8.10 5.55 22.27
CA GLY A 168 -9.25 6.28 22.82
C GLY A 168 -9.07 6.78 24.25
N GLY A 169 -8.14 6.24 25.03
CA GLY A 169 -7.87 6.69 26.41
C GLY A 169 -7.22 8.07 26.55
N ASN A 170 -7.02 8.79 25.44
CA ASN A 170 -6.33 10.09 25.42
C ASN A 170 -7.20 11.25 24.88
N ALA A 171 -8.52 11.06 24.72
CA ALA A 171 -9.41 12.14 24.29
C ALA A 171 -9.74 13.14 25.41
N GLU A 172 -9.45 12.79 26.69
CA GLU A 172 -9.79 13.62 27.84
C GLU A 172 -8.67 14.58 28.29
N GLU A 173 -7.44 14.47 27.76
CA GLU A 173 -6.32 15.33 28.19
C GLU A 173 -6.14 16.61 27.34
N GLU A 174 -6.80 16.74 26.17
CA GLU A 174 -6.65 17.94 25.32
C GLU A 174 -7.66 19.08 25.59
N THR A 175 -8.62 18.89 26.52
CA THR A 175 -9.61 19.94 26.86
C THR A 175 -9.28 20.73 28.13
N GLY A 176 -8.11 20.53 28.74
CA GLY A 176 -7.75 21.09 30.04
C GLY A 176 -6.82 22.31 30.07
N GLU A 177 -6.29 22.78 28.95
CA GLU A 177 -5.24 23.84 28.96
C GLU A 177 -5.56 25.14 28.19
N GLU A 178 -6.81 25.40 27.78
CA GLU A 178 -7.18 26.68 27.12
C GLU A 178 -8.10 27.59 27.95
N GLU A 179 -8.15 27.46 29.27
CA GLU A 179 -8.81 28.46 30.12
C GLU A 179 -7.91 28.96 31.25
N ALA A 180 -6.78 29.59 30.93
CA ALA A 180 -6.07 30.50 31.88
C ALA A 180 -5.04 31.35 31.15
N GLU A 181 -5.48 32.42 30.47
CA GLU A 181 -4.77 33.74 30.47
C GLU A 181 -5.66 34.81 29.81
#